data_eb9724271ad89e35fd24922b48e2a06a
#
_entry.id   eb9724271ad89e35fd24922b48e2a06a
#
_cell.length_a   1.000
_cell.length_b   1.000
_cell.length_c   1.000
_cell.angle_alpha   90.00
_cell.angle_beta   90.00
_cell.angle_gamma   90.00
#
_symmetry.space_group_name_H-M   'P 1'
#
loop_
_entity.id
_entity.type
_entity.pdbx_description
1 polymer ?
#
loop_
_entity_poly.entity_id
_entity_poly.type
_entity_poly.pdbx_seq_one_letter_code
_entity_poly.pdbx_strand_id
1 'polypeptide(L)'
;QPINEPLVPIFSGNSMINPNRWQPLSLNVFIDQSGNILEESTPEFLGAEWGNVNPFGLNENDMTTFTRDGNTYNVYHDPGMPPELDGNQETDEDYINSFAMVSIWGSHLSKDDGIIWDISPNSIGNVSEESYPENLSDYDSFYDYYNGGDSGMGYSSNPITNQSYETQEVLRGDYTRVLAEFWADGPDSETPPGHWFVLLNDISDNPLLEKKFQGSGDVLSNLEWDIKSYFIMGGVMHDAAITAWGIKGWYDYVRPISAIRYMADLGQSTDETLSNYNSKGLPLIDGYIEIVNEGDQLAGESNENIGKIKVYTWRGHDYIQNPFEDQAGVGWILAEEWWPYQRPTFVTPNFAGYVSGHSTYSRAAAESLTLFTGSPYFPGGMGEYIARENEFLVFEEGPSQDIKLQWASYRDASDQCSLSRIWGGIHPYIDDMPGRFIGSIVGVESFNYGAAYFESTLSTIDLELPKLKLASNPIYSDQLIEIINTNGNEIFKLYNISGQQIKINTSYNQHRTSIIHQRLNSGIYLLKSQHITWKILVR
;
A
#
# COMPACT_ATOMS: atom_id res chain seq x y z
N GLN A 1 15.19 -15.20 -4.95
CA GLN A 1 15.86 -15.05 -3.64
C GLN A 1 16.42 -13.63 -3.53
N PRO A 2 16.43 -13.02 -2.34
CA PRO A 2 17.04 -11.72 -2.13
C PRO A 2 18.51 -11.72 -2.54
N ILE A 3 18.99 -10.59 -3.07
CA ILE A 3 20.42 -10.41 -3.38
C ILE A 3 21.21 -10.12 -2.10
N ASN A 4 20.59 -9.37 -1.18
CA ASN A 4 21.21 -8.97 0.07
C ASN A 4 21.03 -10.03 1.15
N GLU A 5 22.09 -10.26 1.93
CA GLU A 5 22.00 -11.05 3.15
C GLU A 5 21.07 -10.36 4.18
N PRO A 6 20.40 -11.10 5.05
CA PRO A 6 19.50 -10.52 6.03
C PRO A 6 20.20 -9.53 6.96
N LEU A 7 19.57 -8.36 7.19
CA LEU A 7 19.96 -7.43 8.24
C LEU A 7 19.46 -7.98 9.58
N VAL A 8 20.36 -8.05 10.58
CA VAL A 8 20.02 -8.33 11.97
C VAL A 8 20.01 -7.01 12.74
N PRO A 9 18.85 -6.35 12.91
CA PRO A 9 18.80 -4.94 13.29
C PRO A 9 19.31 -4.61 14.70
N ILE A 10 19.43 -5.61 15.58
CA ILE A 10 20.02 -5.43 16.94
C ILE A 10 21.53 -5.16 16.90
N PHE A 11 22.18 -5.35 15.75
CA PHE A 11 23.58 -4.97 15.57
C PHE A 11 23.66 -3.65 14.81
N SER A 12 24.73 -2.89 15.10
CA SER A 12 25.04 -1.65 14.39
C SER A 12 25.46 -1.93 12.96
N GLY A 13 25.19 -0.97 12.07
CA GLY A 13 25.64 -0.97 10.69
C GLY A 13 24.85 -1.85 9.74
N ASN A 14 25.26 -1.86 8.48
CA ASN A 14 24.66 -2.66 7.44
C ASN A 14 25.60 -2.84 6.24
N SER A 15 26.05 -4.05 5.99
CA SER A 15 26.77 -4.40 4.77
C SER A 15 25.82 -4.98 3.71
N MET A 16 25.52 -4.24 2.66
CA MET A 16 24.68 -4.67 1.55
C MET A 16 25.53 -4.99 0.32
N ILE A 17 25.13 -6.02 -0.43
CA ILE A 17 25.70 -6.34 -1.76
C ILE A 17 25.21 -5.32 -2.79
N ASN A 18 23.91 -4.98 -2.73
CA ASN A 18 23.29 -3.99 -3.60
C ASN A 18 22.38 -3.06 -2.79
N PRO A 19 22.75 -1.76 -2.63
CA PRO A 19 21.99 -0.81 -1.82
C PRO A 19 20.63 -0.43 -2.42
N ASN A 20 20.37 -0.76 -3.67
CA ASN A 20 19.11 -0.45 -4.36
C ASN A 20 18.08 -1.57 -4.22
N ARG A 21 18.47 -2.73 -3.67
CA ARG A 21 17.61 -3.92 -3.59
C ARG A 21 17.15 -4.20 -2.17
N TRP A 22 15.94 -4.73 -2.09
CA TRP A 22 15.35 -5.13 -0.82
C TRP A 22 16.27 -6.07 -0.04
N GLN A 23 16.29 -5.84 1.26
CA GLN A 23 17.03 -6.64 2.22
C GLN A 23 16.06 -7.20 3.26
N PRO A 24 15.98 -8.52 3.44
CA PRO A 24 15.17 -9.11 4.50
C PRO A 24 15.70 -8.72 5.88
N LEU A 25 14.82 -8.62 6.87
CA LEU A 25 15.21 -8.45 8.26
C LEU A 25 15.16 -9.79 8.99
N SER A 26 16.16 -10.05 9.83
CA SER A 26 16.18 -11.17 10.75
C SER A 26 15.90 -10.66 12.16
N LEU A 27 14.67 -10.86 12.64
CA LEU A 27 14.19 -10.44 13.95
C LEU A 27 14.24 -11.59 14.95
N ASN A 28 14.34 -11.29 16.25
CA ASN A 28 14.26 -12.31 17.29
C ASN A 28 12.88 -13.01 17.29
N VAL A 29 11.83 -12.24 17.04
CA VAL A 29 10.45 -12.70 16.88
C VAL A 29 9.83 -11.89 15.74
N PHE A 30 9.22 -12.57 14.78
CA PHE A 30 8.44 -11.94 13.74
C PHE A 30 6.96 -12.28 13.95
N ILE A 31 6.11 -11.25 14.05
CA ILE A 31 4.66 -11.37 14.13
C ILE A 31 4.08 -10.75 12.86
N ASP A 32 3.36 -11.54 12.07
CA ASP A 32 2.77 -11.08 10.83
C ASP A 32 1.55 -10.16 11.05
N GLN A 33 1.02 -9.60 9.97
CA GLN A 33 -0.15 -8.72 9.98
C GLN A 33 -1.41 -9.36 10.59
N SER A 34 -1.49 -10.69 10.62
CA SER A 34 -2.61 -11.44 11.20
C SER A 34 -2.38 -11.82 12.67
N GLY A 35 -1.27 -11.40 13.26
CA GLY A 35 -0.90 -11.72 14.64
C GLY A 35 -0.27 -13.09 14.82
N ASN A 36 0.10 -13.80 13.73
CA ASN A 36 0.76 -15.08 13.84
C ASN A 36 2.25 -14.91 14.11
N ILE A 37 2.76 -15.64 15.08
CA ILE A 37 4.20 -15.74 15.32
C ILE A 37 4.77 -16.68 14.25
N LEU A 38 5.68 -16.17 13.42
CA LEU A 38 6.36 -16.99 12.43
C LEU A 38 7.51 -17.77 13.07
N GLU A 39 7.65 -19.04 12.69
CA GLU A 39 8.77 -19.89 13.15
C GLU A 39 10.11 -19.42 12.58
N GLU A 40 10.09 -18.76 11.43
CA GLU A 40 11.26 -18.24 10.76
C GLU A 40 11.53 -16.78 11.18
N SER A 41 12.74 -16.53 11.67
CA SER A 41 13.18 -15.18 12.07
C SER A 41 13.39 -14.24 10.88
N THR A 42 13.49 -14.79 9.66
CA THR A 42 13.71 -14.06 8.41
C THR A 42 12.63 -14.46 7.41
N PRO A 43 11.50 -13.72 7.38
CA PRO A 43 10.39 -14.05 6.48
C PRO A 43 10.77 -13.85 5.01
N GLU A 44 10.22 -14.71 4.15
CA GLU A 44 10.34 -14.58 2.71
C GLU A 44 9.62 -13.32 2.19
N PHE A 45 9.97 -12.91 0.96
CA PHE A 45 9.28 -11.81 0.28
C PHE A 45 7.83 -12.20 0.01
N LEU A 46 6.89 -11.44 0.56
CA LEU A 46 5.45 -11.67 0.40
C LEU A 46 4.93 -11.05 -0.90
N GLY A 47 4.33 -11.85 -1.77
CA GLY A 47 3.54 -11.38 -2.90
C GLY A 47 4.34 -10.90 -4.11
N ALA A 48 5.60 -11.30 -4.27
CA ALA A 48 6.42 -10.92 -5.43
C ALA A 48 5.79 -11.31 -6.79
N GLU A 49 4.90 -12.31 -6.77
CA GLU A 49 4.19 -12.83 -7.94
C GLU A 49 2.78 -12.24 -8.14
N TRP A 50 2.31 -11.32 -7.28
CA TRP A 50 0.93 -10.82 -7.34
C TRP A 50 0.61 -10.07 -8.62
N GLY A 51 1.59 -9.47 -9.31
CA GLY A 51 1.39 -8.93 -10.65
C GLY A 51 0.87 -9.93 -11.68
N ASN A 52 1.02 -11.23 -11.42
CA ASN A 52 0.54 -12.32 -12.30
C ASN A 52 -0.89 -12.77 -11.97
N VAL A 53 -1.53 -12.22 -10.95
CA VAL A 53 -2.94 -12.51 -10.59
C VAL A 53 -3.86 -11.84 -11.62
N ASN A 54 -4.97 -12.51 -11.96
CA ASN A 54 -5.94 -11.91 -12.87
C ASN A 54 -6.60 -10.69 -12.23
N PRO A 55 -6.55 -9.53 -12.87
CA PRO A 55 -7.14 -8.31 -12.31
C PRO A 55 -8.67 -8.34 -12.36
N PHE A 56 -9.29 -7.44 -11.61
CA PHE A 56 -10.71 -7.16 -11.65
C PHE A 56 -11.06 -6.26 -12.84
N GLY A 57 -10.46 -5.08 -12.93
CA GLY A 57 -10.76 -4.07 -13.93
C GLY A 57 -9.58 -3.46 -14.66
N LEU A 58 -8.33 -3.83 -14.31
CA LEU A 58 -7.14 -3.31 -14.99
C LEU A 58 -7.08 -3.76 -16.45
N ASN A 59 -6.61 -2.88 -17.31
CA ASN A 59 -6.52 -3.12 -18.74
C ASN A 59 -5.14 -3.75 -19.09
N GLU A 60 -5.15 -4.84 -19.87
CA GLU A 60 -3.92 -5.47 -20.36
C GLU A 60 -3.02 -4.52 -21.19
N ASN A 61 -3.58 -3.46 -21.77
CA ASN A 61 -2.80 -2.47 -22.52
C ASN A 61 -1.90 -1.60 -21.64
N ASP A 62 -2.20 -1.51 -20.34
CA ASP A 62 -1.47 -0.73 -19.36
C ASP A 62 -0.46 -1.60 -18.58
N MET A 63 -0.28 -2.85 -19.03
CA MET A 63 0.63 -3.83 -18.46
C MET A 63 1.93 -3.91 -19.26
N THR A 64 3.05 -3.77 -18.55
CA THR A 64 4.38 -4.09 -19.05
C THR A 64 4.85 -5.42 -18.47
N THR A 65 5.41 -6.29 -19.31
CA THR A 65 5.94 -7.58 -18.87
C THR A 65 7.47 -7.54 -18.88
N PHE A 66 8.07 -7.82 -17.74
CA PHE A 66 9.50 -7.90 -17.55
C PHE A 66 9.95 -9.32 -17.24
N THR A 67 11.24 -9.61 -17.46
CA THR A 67 11.83 -10.91 -17.14
C THR A 67 13.16 -10.72 -16.42
N ARG A 68 13.32 -11.41 -15.26
CA ARG A 68 14.55 -11.45 -14.48
C ARG A 68 14.75 -12.87 -13.94
N ASP A 69 15.94 -13.44 -14.16
CA ASP A 69 16.33 -14.77 -13.67
C ASP A 69 15.35 -15.90 -14.04
N GLY A 70 14.75 -15.80 -15.23
CA GLY A 70 13.78 -16.78 -15.74
C GLY A 70 12.36 -16.63 -15.18
N ASN A 71 12.11 -15.65 -14.31
CA ASN A 71 10.79 -15.29 -13.79
C ASN A 71 10.19 -14.13 -14.59
N THR A 72 8.88 -14.15 -14.77
CA THR A 72 8.11 -13.11 -15.44
C THR A 72 7.37 -12.27 -14.42
N TYR A 73 7.46 -10.94 -14.60
CA TYR A 73 6.79 -9.94 -13.75
C TYR A 73 5.87 -9.12 -14.64
N ASN A 74 4.59 -9.10 -14.31
CA ASN A 74 3.60 -8.23 -14.93
C ASN A 74 3.43 -6.99 -14.06
N VAL A 75 3.62 -5.83 -14.64
CA VAL A 75 3.59 -4.54 -13.98
C VAL A 75 2.55 -3.66 -14.68
N TYR A 76 1.46 -3.37 -13.99
CA TYR A 76 0.45 -2.43 -14.45
C TYR A 76 0.85 -1.02 -14.07
N HIS A 77 0.61 -0.04 -14.94
CA HIS A 77 0.90 1.38 -14.72
C HIS A 77 2.32 1.62 -14.21
N ASP A 78 3.30 1.06 -14.92
CA ASP A 78 4.71 1.15 -14.53
C ASP A 78 5.15 2.62 -14.35
N PRO A 79 5.54 3.04 -13.13
CA PRO A 79 5.96 4.42 -12.86
C PRO A 79 7.39 4.72 -13.31
N GLY A 80 8.10 3.72 -13.82
CA GLY A 80 9.53 3.82 -14.12
C GLY A 80 10.43 3.50 -12.93
N MET A 81 11.72 3.53 -13.19
CA MET A 81 12.75 3.15 -12.22
C MET A 81 12.88 4.20 -11.11
N PRO A 82 12.87 3.79 -9.83
CA PRO A 82 13.19 4.70 -8.74
C PRO A 82 14.67 5.12 -8.79
N PRO A 83 15.06 6.24 -8.14
CA PRO A 83 16.46 6.65 -8.03
C PRO A 83 17.33 5.55 -7.44
N GLU A 84 18.48 5.30 -8.03
CA GLU A 84 19.45 4.29 -7.58
C GLU A 84 20.74 4.94 -7.10
N LEU A 85 21.38 4.35 -6.08
CA LEU A 85 22.68 4.73 -5.56
C LEU A 85 23.77 4.01 -6.36
N ASP A 86 24.02 4.44 -7.60
CA ASP A 86 24.87 3.76 -8.58
C ASP A 86 26.17 4.51 -8.93
N GLY A 87 26.32 5.76 -8.48
CA GLY A 87 27.42 6.66 -8.78
C GLY A 87 27.10 7.69 -9.85
N ASN A 88 25.84 7.77 -10.29
CA ASN A 88 25.33 8.89 -11.06
C ASN A 88 24.86 9.99 -10.09
N GLN A 89 25.52 11.14 -10.11
CA GLN A 89 25.29 12.20 -9.13
C GLN A 89 23.82 12.58 -8.96
N GLU A 90 23.06 12.68 -10.03
CA GLU A 90 21.65 13.10 -9.99
C GLU A 90 20.78 12.06 -9.25
N THR A 91 20.88 10.79 -9.62
CA THR A 91 20.12 9.71 -8.98
C THR A 91 20.62 9.41 -7.56
N ASP A 92 21.93 9.54 -7.30
CA ASP A 92 22.49 9.41 -5.96
C ASP A 92 21.95 10.51 -5.01
N GLU A 93 21.86 11.77 -5.46
CA GLU A 93 21.32 12.89 -4.67
C GLU A 93 19.83 12.65 -4.33
N ASP A 94 19.01 12.26 -5.29
CA ASP A 94 17.59 11.95 -5.08
C ASP A 94 17.40 10.79 -4.08
N TYR A 95 18.20 9.73 -4.23
CA TYR A 95 18.20 8.60 -3.29
C TYR A 95 18.58 9.07 -1.88
N ILE A 96 19.71 9.72 -1.73
CA ILE A 96 20.27 10.17 -0.45
C ILE A 96 19.29 11.11 0.26
N ASN A 97 18.78 12.13 -0.43
CA ASN A 97 17.87 13.12 0.14
C ASN A 97 16.55 12.49 0.58
N SER A 98 16.01 11.56 -0.22
CA SER A 98 14.74 10.91 0.09
C SER A 98 14.80 10.10 1.40
N PHE A 99 15.88 9.35 1.61
CA PHE A 99 16.08 8.58 2.85
C PHE A 99 16.53 9.45 4.02
N ALA A 100 17.30 10.52 3.79
CA ALA A 100 17.66 11.49 4.82
C ALA A 100 16.40 12.18 5.39
N MET A 101 15.44 12.58 4.55
CA MET A 101 14.17 13.13 5.01
C MET A 101 13.43 12.20 5.96
N VAL A 102 13.40 10.88 5.69
CA VAL A 102 12.76 9.90 6.58
C VAL A 102 13.39 9.95 7.98
N SER A 103 14.72 10.05 8.08
CA SER A 103 15.40 10.15 9.37
C SER A 103 15.11 11.48 10.08
N ILE A 104 14.99 12.59 9.35
CA ILE A 104 14.60 13.90 9.89
C ILE A 104 13.16 13.86 10.41
N TRP A 105 12.22 13.28 9.67
CA TRP A 105 10.84 13.16 10.12
C TRP A 105 10.69 12.30 11.36
N GLY A 106 11.62 11.39 11.63
CA GLY A 106 11.71 10.71 12.91
C GLY A 106 11.95 11.65 14.10
N SER A 107 12.46 12.87 13.91
CA SER A 107 12.57 13.89 14.95
C SER A 107 11.25 14.54 15.32
N HIS A 108 10.23 14.45 14.45
CA HIS A 108 8.91 15.02 14.69
C HIS A 108 8.07 14.19 15.68
N LEU A 109 8.51 12.98 16.02
CA LEU A 109 7.83 12.10 16.98
C LEU A 109 8.00 12.56 18.43
N SER A 110 8.71 13.68 18.67
CA SER A 110 8.91 14.24 20.00
C SER A 110 7.68 14.98 20.49
N LYS A 111 7.16 14.60 21.66
CA LYS A 111 6.17 15.42 22.38
C LYS A 111 6.81 16.55 23.19
N ASP A 112 8.15 16.50 23.38
CA ASP A 112 8.88 17.41 24.27
C ASP A 112 9.52 18.60 23.51
N ASP A 113 9.38 18.68 22.18
CA ASP A 113 9.85 19.80 21.37
C ASP A 113 8.98 21.05 21.49
N GLY A 114 7.78 20.92 22.07
CA GLY A 114 6.83 22.00 22.29
C GLY A 114 6.18 22.53 21.01
N ILE A 115 6.34 21.85 19.87
CA ILE A 115 5.72 22.24 18.60
C ILE A 115 4.25 21.84 18.61
N ILE A 116 3.39 22.83 18.40
CA ILE A 116 1.94 22.66 18.36
C ILE A 116 1.45 22.86 16.94
N TRP A 117 0.60 21.95 16.47
CA TRP A 117 -0.07 22.01 15.19
C TRP A 117 -1.59 22.10 15.38
N ASP A 118 -2.24 22.91 14.55
CA ASP A 118 -3.67 22.79 14.31
C ASP A 118 -3.87 21.69 13.26
N ILE A 119 -4.39 20.55 13.68
CA ILE A 119 -4.63 19.38 12.83
C ILE A 119 -6.07 19.28 12.35
N SER A 120 -6.87 20.33 12.52
CA SER A 120 -8.22 20.39 11.98
C SER A 120 -8.20 20.51 10.45
N PRO A 121 -9.31 20.14 9.77
CA PRO A 121 -9.42 20.35 8.31
C PRO A 121 -9.35 21.82 7.87
N ASN A 122 -9.35 22.77 8.82
CA ASN A 122 -9.11 24.18 8.54
C ASN A 122 -7.63 24.47 8.20
N SER A 123 -6.72 23.63 8.65
CA SER A 123 -5.27 23.89 8.58
C SER A 123 -4.48 22.85 7.78
N ILE A 124 -5.00 21.61 7.69
CA ILE A 124 -4.35 20.51 6.96
C ILE A 124 -5.31 19.90 5.92
N GLY A 125 -4.76 19.16 4.95
CA GLY A 125 -5.50 18.57 3.84
C GLY A 125 -5.81 19.57 2.73
N ASN A 126 -6.79 19.24 1.87
CA ASN A 126 -7.16 20.03 0.70
C ASN A 126 -6.01 20.22 -0.31
N VAL A 127 -5.25 19.15 -0.51
CA VAL A 127 -4.18 19.12 -1.52
C VAL A 127 -4.81 19.11 -2.90
N SER A 128 -4.39 20.03 -3.77
CA SER A 128 -4.80 20.03 -5.18
C SER A 128 -3.98 18.98 -5.96
N GLU A 129 -4.63 18.16 -6.80
CA GLU A 129 -3.92 17.27 -7.71
C GLU A 129 -2.99 18.02 -8.68
N GLU A 130 -3.35 19.26 -9.01
CA GLU A 130 -2.53 20.14 -9.87
C GLU A 130 -1.23 20.57 -9.17
N SER A 131 -1.16 20.42 -7.82
CA SER A 131 0.05 20.72 -7.04
C SER A 131 0.97 19.50 -6.89
N TYR A 132 0.58 18.32 -7.37
CA TYR A 132 1.45 17.16 -7.33
C TYR A 132 2.66 17.34 -8.23
N PRO A 133 3.86 17.12 -7.71
CA PRO A 133 5.08 17.28 -8.49
C PRO A 133 5.20 16.15 -9.52
N GLU A 134 5.40 16.54 -10.79
CA GLU A 134 5.61 15.58 -11.87
C GLU A 134 7.07 15.08 -11.94
N ASN A 135 8.02 15.86 -11.41
CA ASN A 135 9.43 15.53 -11.43
C ASN A 135 9.98 15.36 -10.01
N LEU A 136 10.93 14.46 -9.84
CA LEU A 136 11.59 14.20 -8.54
C LEU A 136 12.19 15.46 -7.91
N SER A 137 12.79 16.33 -8.72
CA SER A 137 13.35 17.62 -8.28
C SER A 137 12.35 18.55 -7.59
N ASP A 138 11.06 18.32 -7.80
CA ASP A 138 9.99 19.16 -7.25
C ASP A 138 9.37 18.56 -5.97
N TYR A 139 9.77 17.34 -5.59
CA TYR A 139 9.23 16.65 -4.41
C TYR A 139 9.53 17.40 -3.12
N ASP A 140 10.71 17.99 -2.98
CA ASP A 140 11.11 18.82 -1.83
C ASP A 140 10.23 20.06 -1.64
N SER A 141 9.54 20.51 -2.71
CA SER A 141 8.60 21.64 -2.63
C SER A 141 7.19 21.20 -2.21
N PHE A 142 6.88 19.93 -2.39
CA PHE A 142 5.58 19.34 -2.02
C PHE A 142 5.58 18.87 -0.56
N TYR A 143 6.64 18.16 -0.14
CA TYR A 143 6.82 17.74 1.25
C TYR A 143 7.62 18.79 2.00
N ASP A 144 7.15 19.20 3.17
CA ASP A 144 7.96 20.06 4.03
C ASP A 144 9.08 19.23 4.67
N TYR A 145 10.25 19.31 4.07
CA TYR A 145 11.42 18.50 4.40
C TYR A 145 11.80 18.56 5.88
N TYR A 146 11.68 19.75 6.49
CA TYR A 146 12.12 20.02 7.86
C TYR A 146 11.00 20.03 8.91
N ASN A 147 9.80 20.42 8.54
CA ASN A 147 8.68 20.52 9.48
C ASN A 147 7.71 19.35 9.38
N GLY A 148 7.71 18.64 8.25
CA GLY A 148 6.78 17.55 7.98
C GLY A 148 5.45 18.00 7.40
N GLY A 149 4.76 17.07 6.76
CA GLY A 149 3.51 17.34 6.05
C GLY A 149 3.70 17.55 4.57
N ASP A 150 2.65 17.99 3.92
CA ASP A 150 2.60 18.26 2.48
C ASP A 150 2.09 19.70 2.19
N SER A 151 1.85 19.99 0.91
CA SER A 151 1.41 21.32 0.44
C SER A 151 -0.05 21.66 0.77
N GLY A 152 -0.75 20.82 1.54
CA GLY A 152 -2.15 21.04 1.93
C GLY A 152 -2.32 22.29 2.80
N MET A 153 -3.30 23.13 2.44
CA MET A 153 -3.57 24.43 3.09
C MET A 153 -4.88 24.44 3.89
N GLY A 154 -5.55 23.29 3.99
CA GLY A 154 -6.85 23.17 4.65
C GLY A 154 -8.00 23.84 3.89
N TYR A 155 -9.15 23.87 4.53
CA TYR A 155 -10.40 24.41 4.00
C TYR A 155 -10.81 25.67 4.79
N SER A 156 -11.10 26.76 4.12
CA SER A 156 -11.62 27.98 4.77
C SER A 156 -12.98 27.79 5.48
N SER A 157 -13.74 26.78 5.07
CA SER A 157 -14.99 26.34 5.68
C SER A 157 -15.32 24.93 5.22
N ASN A 158 -16.14 24.21 6.00
CA ASN A 158 -16.65 22.91 5.62
C ASN A 158 -17.41 22.99 4.29
N PRO A 159 -17.02 22.22 3.27
CA PRO A 159 -17.57 22.34 1.90
C PRO A 159 -19.07 21.99 1.80
N ILE A 160 -19.60 21.25 2.77
CA ILE A 160 -21.01 20.81 2.79
C ILE A 160 -21.87 21.75 3.62
N THR A 161 -21.40 22.11 4.83
CA THR A 161 -22.21 22.90 5.80
C THR A 161 -21.95 24.39 5.71
N ASN A 162 -20.87 24.83 5.06
CA ASN A 162 -20.36 26.21 5.02
C ASN A 162 -20.04 26.79 6.41
N GLN A 163 -19.84 25.95 7.42
CA GLN A 163 -19.41 26.37 8.75
C GLN A 163 -17.90 26.20 8.88
N SER A 164 -17.27 27.01 9.73
CA SER A 164 -15.84 26.82 10.04
C SER A 164 -15.64 25.51 10.79
N TYR A 165 -14.52 24.82 10.53
CA TYR A 165 -14.07 23.74 11.38
C TYR A 165 -13.57 24.28 12.73
N GLU A 166 -13.73 23.49 13.78
CA GLU A 166 -13.12 23.82 15.08
C GLU A 166 -11.62 23.57 15.01
N THR A 167 -10.84 24.53 15.49
CA THR A 167 -9.39 24.42 15.63
C THR A 167 -9.05 23.28 16.60
N GLN A 168 -8.05 22.47 16.24
CA GLN A 168 -7.57 21.38 17.08
C GLN A 168 -6.05 21.48 17.25
N GLU A 169 -5.63 22.23 18.29
CA GLU A 169 -4.20 22.39 18.62
C GLU A 169 -3.71 21.22 19.45
N VAL A 170 -2.71 20.51 18.93
CA VAL A 170 -2.09 19.34 19.58
C VAL A 170 -0.57 19.38 19.44
N LEU A 171 0.13 18.64 20.30
CA LEU A 171 1.55 18.42 20.12
C LEU A 171 1.81 17.66 18.81
N ARG A 172 2.74 18.19 17.98
CA ARG A 172 3.12 17.54 16.71
C ARG A 172 3.52 16.09 16.93
N GLY A 173 4.30 15.80 17.98
CA GLY A 173 4.77 14.45 18.28
C GLY A 173 3.63 13.48 18.62
N ASP A 174 2.56 13.92 19.30
CA ASP A 174 1.39 13.07 19.53
C ASP A 174 0.66 12.77 18.22
N TYR A 175 0.43 13.80 17.41
CA TYR A 175 -0.24 13.64 16.11
C TYR A 175 0.51 12.69 15.18
N THR A 176 1.81 12.88 15.01
CA THR A 176 2.62 12.07 14.07
C THR A 176 2.75 10.61 14.52
N ARG A 177 2.85 10.35 15.84
CA ARG A 177 2.83 8.98 16.38
C ARG A 177 1.46 8.33 16.21
N VAL A 178 0.37 9.06 16.49
CA VAL A 178 -0.99 8.56 16.25
C VAL A 178 -1.20 8.24 14.78
N LEU A 179 -0.75 9.10 13.86
CA LEU A 179 -0.82 8.81 12.42
C LEU A 179 -0.07 7.53 12.05
N ALA A 180 1.18 7.41 12.51
CA ALA A 180 2.02 6.27 12.19
C ALA A 180 1.41 4.95 12.67
N GLU A 181 0.72 4.95 13.82
CA GLU A 181 0.09 3.75 14.37
C GLU A 181 -1.33 3.51 13.83
N PHE A 182 -2.14 4.56 13.61
CA PHE A 182 -3.48 4.42 13.04
C PHE A 182 -3.44 3.79 11.66
N TRP A 183 -2.56 4.26 10.77
CA TRP A 183 -2.38 3.72 9.44
C TRP A 183 -1.32 2.61 9.38
N ALA A 184 -0.94 2.02 10.52
CA ALA A 184 0.05 0.96 10.56
C ALA A 184 -0.43 -0.31 9.85
N ASP A 185 0.51 -1.20 9.64
CA ASP A 185 0.31 -2.49 9.03
C ASP A 185 0.75 -3.56 10.03
N GLY A 186 -0.12 -3.96 10.91
CA GLY A 186 0.22 -4.86 12.00
C GLY A 186 -1.00 -5.50 12.66
N PRO A 187 -0.77 -6.39 13.64
CA PRO A 187 -1.84 -7.19 14.23
C PRO A 187 -2.85 -6.39 15.06
N ASP A 188 -2.53 -5.14 15.44
CA ASP A 188 -3.42 -4.30 16.27
C ASP A 188 -4.05 -3.16 15.46
N SER A 189 -3.87 -3.15 14.14
CA SER A 189 -4.55 -2.26 13.22
C SER A 189 -5.15 -3.04 12.07
N GLU A 190 -6.04 -2.40 11.32
CA GLU A 190 -6.51 -2.95 10.06
C GLU A 190 -5.36 -2.99 9.04
N THR A 191 -5.43 -3.93 8.10
CA THR A 191 -4.54 -3.91 6.93
C THR A 191 -4.83 -2.69 6.05
N PRO A 192 -3.91 -2.23 5.15
CA PRO A 192 -4.17 -1.08 4.27
C PRO A 192 -5.54 -1.12 3.57
N PRO A 193 -5.96 -2.21 2.92
CA PRO A 193 -7.32 -2.29 2.38
C PRO A 193 -8.40 -2.34 3.48
N GLY A 194 -8.11 -2.94 4.64
CA GLY A 194 -9.05 -3.06 5.77
C GLY A 194 -9.52 -1.71 6.29
N HIS A 195 -8.62 -0.74 6.46
CA HIS A 195 -8.97 0.64 6.85
C HIS A 195 -10.05 1.24 5.94
N TRP A 196 -9.95 1.01 4.63
CA TRP A 196 -10.90 1.57 3.67
C TRP A 196 -12.25 0.86 3.70
N PHE A 197 -12.31 -0.40 4.12
CA PHE A 197 -13.60 -1.06 4.40
C PHE A 197 -14.22 -0.56 5.70
N VAL A 198 -13.43 -0.25 6.74
CA VAL A 198 -13.94 0.38 7.97
C VAL A 198 -14.50 1.77 7.65
N LEU A 199 -13.75 2.61 6.94
CA LEU A 199 -14.22 3.93 6.51
C LEU A 199 -15.48 3.84 5.62
N LEU A 200 -15.55 2.85 4.71
CA LEU A 200 -16.75 2.60 3.92
C LEU A 200 -17.97 2.28 4.79
N ASN A 201 -17.77 1.51 5.86
CA ASN A 201 -18.86 1.22 6.81
C ASN A 201 -19.32 2.49 7.52
N ASP A 202 -18.38 3.28 8.03
CA ASP A 202 -18.69 4.54 8.71
C ASP A 202 -19.43 5.53 7.78
N ILE A 203 -19.01 5.62 6.52
CA ILE A 203 -19.69 6.39 5.48
C ILE A 203 -21.10 5.85 5.25
N SER A 204 -21.24 4.53 5.10
CA SER A 204 -22.52 3.87 4.80
C SER A 204 -23.54 3.99 5.93
N ASP A 205 -23.06 4.00 7.18
CA ASP A 205 -23.91 4.13 8.37
C ASP A 205 -24.16 5.60 8.78
N ASN A 206 -23.48 6.55 8.11
CA ASN A 206 -23.64 7.96 8.44
C ASN A 206 -25.06 8.47 8.07
N PRO A 207 -25.81 9.01 9.01
CA PRO A 207 -27.19 9.48 8.77
C PRO A 207 -27.29 10.66 7.81
N LEU A 208 -26.19 11.34 7.50
CA LEU A 208 -26.12 12.43 6.53
C LEU A 208 -25.89 11.95 5.10
N LEU A 209 -25.62 10.65 4.90
CA LEU A 209 -25.45 10.08 3.58
C LEU A 209 -26.80 9.81 2.91
N GLU A 210 -27.01 10.39 1.74
CA GLU A 210 -28.08 9.96 0.85
C GLU A 210 -27.55 8.85 -0.07
N LYS A 211 -28.00 7.60 0.14
CA LYS A 211 -27.49 6.40 -0.57
C LYS A 211 -27.93 6.38 -2.05
N LYS A 212 -27.28 7.21 -2.86
CA LYS A 212 -27.49 7.29 -4.31
C LYS A 212 -26.24 6.87 -5.04
N PHE A 213 -26.32 5.86 -5.87
CA PHE A 213 -25.20 5.40 -6.69
C PHE A 213 -24.70 6.54 -7.60
N GLN A 214 -23.43 6.87 -7.53
CA GLN A 214 -22.84 8.03 -8.24
C GLN A 214 -23.53 9.36 -7.92
N GLY A 215 -24.09 9.49 -6.73
CA GLY A 215 -24.76 10.71 -6.27
C GLY A 215 -26.08 11.03 -7.01
N SER A 216 -26.59 10.15 -7.83
CA SER A 216 -27.75 10.41 -8.70
C SER A 216 -28.76 9.26 -8.72
N GLY A 217 -29.96 9.52 -9.28
CA GLY A 217 -31.02 8.51 -9.39
C GLY A 217 -31.78 8.28 -8.07
N ASP A 218 -32.40 7.10 -7.96
CA ASP A 218 -33.20 6.71 -6.82
C ASP A 218 -32.33 6.38 -5.60
N VAL A 219 -32.89 6.61 -4.41
CA VAL A 219 -32.25 6.20 -3.16
C VAL A 219 -32.27 4.67 -3.08
N LEU A 220 -31.10 4.07 -2.92
CA LEU A 220 -30.92 2.64 -2.83
C LEU A 220 -31.36 2.11 -1.45
N SER A 221 -31.82 0.87 -1.40
CA SER A 221 -31.93 0.14 -0.14
C SER A 221 -30.54 -0.11 0.48
N ASN A 222 -30.47 -0.27 1.82
CA ASN A 222 -29.20 -0.57 2.49
C ASN A 222 -28.50 -1.80 1.84
N LEU A 223 -29.25 -2.88 1.62
CA LEU A 223 -28.68 -4.09 1.03
C LEU A 223 -28.13 -3.86 -0.39
N GLU A 224 -28.81 -3.08 -1.20
CA GLU A 224 -28.35 -2.79 -2.56
C GLU A 224 -27.10 -1.88 -2.53
N TRP A 225 -27.10 -0.91 -1.66
CA TRP A 225 -25.94 -0.05 -1.41
C TRP A 225 -24.73 -0.88 -0.97
N ASP A 226 -24.89 -1.75 0.02
CA ASP A 226 -23.82 -2.59 0.56
C ASP A 226 -23.26 -3.53 -0.53
N ILE A 227 -24.14 -4.21 -1.30
CA ILE A 227 -23.71 -5.09 -2.38
C ILE A 227 -22.86 -4.33 -3.41
N LYS A 228 -23.32 -3.15 -3.85
CA LYS A 228 -22.61 -2.38 -4.87
C LYS A 228 -21.29 -1.82 -4.33
N SER A 229 -21.31 -1.24 -3.13
CA SER A 229 -20.12 -0.62 -2.54
C SER A 229 -19.04 -1.63 -2.22
N TYR A 230 -19.38 -2.76 -1.60
CA TYR A 230 -18.40 -3.81 -1.29
C TYR A 230 -17.87 -4.52 -2.54
N PHE A 231 -18.72 -4.73 -3.55
CA PHE A 231 -18.27 -5.31 -4.82
C PHE A 231 -17.25 -4.42 -5.52
N ILE A 232 -17.54 -3.13 -5.62
CA ILE A 232 -16.63 -2.17 -6.28
C ILE A 232 -15.37 -1.98 -5.43
N MET A 233 -15.49 -1.70 -4.13
CA MET A 233 -14.34 -1.50 -3.25
C MET A 233 -13.44 -2.75 -3.22
N GLY A 234 -14.03 -3.95 -3.18
CA GLY A 234 -13.27 -5.20 -3.25
C GLY A 234 -12.47 -5.34 -4.53
N GLY A 235 -13.07 -4.99 -5.67
CA GLY A 235 -12.39 -4.95 -6.96
C GLY A 235 -11.26 -3.93 -7.02
N VAL A 236 -11.49 -2.72 -6.52
CA VAL A 236 -10.49 -1.64 -6.45
C VAL A 236 -9.31 -2.05 -5.56
N MET A 237 -9.56 -2.60 -4.38
CA MET A 237 -8.50 -3.08 -3.48
C MET A 237 -7.70 -4.24 -4.09
N HIS A 238 -8.39 -5.15 -4.78
CA HIS A 238 -7.74 -6.26 -5.50
C HIS A 238 -6.78 -5.74 -6.57
N ASP A 239 -7.20 -4.80 -7.39
CA ASP A 239 -6.39 -4.24 -8.47
C ASP A 239 -5.25 -3.37 -7.94
N ALA A 240 -5.47 -2.60 -6.88
CA ALA A 240 -4.42 -1.85 -6.20
C ALA A 240 -3.32 -2.78 -5.64
N ALA A 241 -3.71 -3.96 -5.10
CA ALA A 241 -2.76 -4.98 -4.65
C ALA A 241 -1.91 -5.51 -5.81
N ILE A 242 -2.55 -5.93 -6.91
CA ILE A 242 -1.88 -6.47 -8.10
C ILE A 242 -0.88 -5.45 -8.63
N THR A 243 -1.30 -4.20 -8.76
CA THR A 243 -0.46 -3.12 -9.30
C THR A 243 0.73 -2.84 -8.39
N ALA A 244 0.50 -2.57 -7.09
CA ALA A 244 1.57 -2.24 -6.17
C ALA A 244 2.57 -3.40 -6.01
N TRP A 245 2.10 -4.64 -5.87
CA TRP A 245 2.99 -5.80 -5.70
C TRP A 245 3.66 -6.26 -6.99
N GLY A 246 3.05 -6.06 -8.16
CA GLY A 246 3.71 -6.22 -9.44
C GLY A 246 4.95 -5.32 -9.57
N ILE A 247 4.79 -4.04 -9.20
CA ILE A 247 5.88 -3.06 -9.17
C ILE A 247 6.94 -3.45 -8.13
N LYS A 248 6.53 -3.77 -6.89
CA LYS A 248 7.44 -4.21 -5.81
C LYS A 248 8.23 -5.46 -6.21
N GLY A 249 7.59 -6.44 -6.82
CA GLY A 249 8.23 -7.67 -7.28
C GLY A 249 9.26 -7.41 -8.37
N TRP A 250 8.99 -6.48 -9.29
CA TRP A 250 9.91 -6.13 -10.38
C TRP A 250 11.08 -5.29 -9.89
N TYR A 251 10.82 -4.14 -9.22
CA TYR A 251 11.89 -3.22 -8.82
C TYR A 251 12.68 -3.74 -7.62
N ASP A 252 12.05 -4.52 -6.72
CA ASP A 252 12.72 -5.13 -5.57
C ASP A 252 13.50 -4.10 -4.75
N TYR A 253 12.90 -2.92 -4.50
CA TYR A 253 13.60 -1.73 -4.01
C TYR A 253 13.80 -1.74 -2.51
N VAL A 254 14.88 -1.11 -2.07
CA VAL A 254 15.32 -1.04 -0.68
C VAL A 254 14.32 -0.37 0.27
N ARG A 255 14.40 -0.68 1.56
CA ARG A 255 13.66 -0.03 2.66
C ARG A 255 14.52 0.96 3.43
N PRO A 256 13.93 2.00 4.08
CA PRO A 256 14.68 3.03 4.79
C PRO A 256 15.68 2.52 5.82
N ILE A 257 15.33 1.52 6.64
CA ILE A 257 16.24 0.98 7.64
C ILE A 257 17.53 0.45 7.02
N SER A 258 17.43 -0.21 5.88
CA SER A 258 18.60 -0.75 5.16
C SER A 258 19.42 0.37 4.52
N ALA A 259 18.73 1.31 3.83
CA ALA A 259 19.40 2.41 3.13
C ALA A 259 20.11 3.38 4.07
N ILE A 260 19.42 3.83 5.13
CA ILE A 260 19.96 4.80 6.10
C ILE A 260 21.20 4.21 6.81
N ARG A 261 21.10 2.96 7.31
CA ARG A 261 22.23 2.31 7.99
C ARG A 261 23.40 2.07 7.04
N TYR A 262 23.13 1.67 5.80
CA TYR A 262 24.17 1.48 4.79
C TYR A 262 24.91 2.79 4.49
N MET A 263 24.17 3.88 4.24
CA MET A 263 24.80 5.19 4.00
C MET A 263 25.57 5.69 5.22
N ALA A 264 25.07 5.43 6.44
CA ALA A 264 25.76 5.78 7.67
C ALA A 264 27.12 5.09 7.80
N ASP A 265 27.20 3.80 7.46
CA ASP A 265 28.45 3.02 7.44
C ASP A 265 29.47 3.56 6.43
N LEU A 266 29.00 4.12 5.31
CA LEU A 266 29.86 4.73 4.30
C LEU A 266 30.44 6.08 4.76
N GLY A 267 29.75 6.79 5.64
CA GLY A 267 30.16 8.11 6.14
C GLY A 267 29.22 9.24 5.69
N GLN A 268 29.78 10.40 5.35
CA GLN A 268 29.02 11.58 4.92
C GLN A 268 29.36 12.03 3.49
N SER A 269 28.38 12.66 2.82
CA SER A 269 28.48 13.06 1.41
C SER A 269 28.67 14.58 1.19
N THR A 270 28.78 15.38 2.25
CA THR A 270 28.76 16.86 2.15
C THR A 270 30.14 17.49 2.12
N ASP A 271 31.06 17.06 2.98
CA ASP A 271 32.39 17.70 3.14
C ASP A 271 33.52 16.76 2.67
N GLU A 272 34.03 17.00 1.47
CA GLU A 272 35.12 16.22 0.85
C GLU A 272 36.46 16.36 1.60
N THR A 273 36.59 17.33 2.49
CA THR A 273 37.86 17.55 3.24
C THR A 273 37.98 16.64 4.46
N LEU A 274 36.90 16.01 4.87
CA LEU A 274 36.88 15.13 6.05
C LEU A 274 37.19 13.67 5.66
N SER A 275 37.84 12.96 6.55
CA SER A 275 38.32 11.60 6.32
C SER A 275 37.21 10.56 6.18
N ASN A 276 35.98 10.87 6.63
CA ASN A 276 34.79 10.05 6.51
C ASN A 276 33.91 10.44 5.31
N TYR A 277 34.47 11.22 4.38
CA TYR A 277 33.73 11.55 3.14
C TYR A 277 33.54 10.34 2.24
N ASN A 278 32.32 10.19 1.79
CA ASN A 278 31.93 9.23 0.76
C ASN A 278 30.72 9.82 0.01
N SER A 279 30.80 9.95 -1.30
CA SER A 279 29.73 10.54 -2.13
C SER A 279 28.38 9.81 -2.01
N LYS A 280 28.36 8.58 -1.49
CA LYS A 280 27.18 7.76 -1.23
C LYS A 280 26.81 7.70 0.26
N GLY A 281 27.42 8.51 1.11
CA GLY A 281 27.11 8.61 2.52
C GLY A 281 25.88 9.49 2.80
N LEU A 282 25.53 9.63 4.08
CA LEU A 282 24.47 10.55 4.50
C LEU A 282 24.88 12.01 4.32
N PRO A 283 23.97 12.94 3.99
CA PRO A 283 24.27 14.36 3.95
C PRO A 283 24.43 14.91 5.37
N LEU A 284 25.33 15.86 5.59
CA LEU A 284 25.39 16.60 6.86
C LEU A 284 24.34 17.71 6.84
N ILE A 285 23.45 17.70 7.83
CA ILE A 285 22.35 18.65 7.99
C ILE A 285 22.36 19.11 9.44
N ASP A 286 22.68 20.39 9.66
CA ASP A 286 22.80 20.98 11.00
C ASP A 286 21.56 20.76 11.85
N GLY A 287 21.74 20.25 13.06
CA GLY A 287 20.67 19.89 13.97
C GLY A 287 19.96 18.55 13.72
N TYR A 288 20.24 17.88 12.59
CA TYR A 288 19.58 16.60 12.23
C TYR A 288 20.54 15.47 11.92
N ILE A 289 21.57 15.71 11.11
CA ILE A 289 22.55 14.70 10.69
C ILE A 289 23.94 15.30 10.82
N GLU A 290 24.69 14.81 11.79
CA GLU A 290 25.98 15.39 12.14
C GLU A 290 27.04 14.31 12.36
N ILE A 291 28.29 14.75 12.48
CA ILE A 291 29.44 13.89 12.84
C ILE A 291 29.58 13.83 14.34
N VAL A 292 29.85 12.65 14.88
CA VAL A 292 30.27 12.48 16.28
C VAL A 292 31.65 13.05 16.47
N ASN A 293 31.77 14.04 17.34
CA ASN A 293 33.03 14.73 17.65
C ASN A 293 33.57 14.34 19.04
N GLU A 294 34.81 14.72 19.32
CA GLU A 294 35.40 14.55 20.66
C GLU A 294 34.56 15.30 21.72
N GLY A 295 34.23 14.61 22.80
CA GLY A 295 33.37 15.13 23.87
C GLY A 295 31.86 14.98 23.63
N ASP A 296 31.44 14.44 22.47
CA ASP A 296 30.05 14.05 22.23
C ASP A 296 29.65 12.87 23.14
N GLN A 297 28.41 12.85 23.61
CA GLN A 297 27.89 11.74 24.43
C GLN A 297 27.93 10.39 23.70
N LEU A 298 27.89 10.41 22.37
CA LEU A 298 27.98 9.23 21.52
C LEU A 298 29.40 8.83 21.15
N ALA A 299 30.44 9.58 21.60
CA ALA A 299 31.82 9.27 21.23
C ALA A 299 32.29 7.89 21.68
N GLY A 300 31.65 7.32 22.71
CA GLY A 300 32.05 6.04 23.32
C GLY A 300 33.12 6.21 24.38
N GLU A 301 33.32 5.18 25.21
CA GLU A 301 34.29 5.22 26.33
C GLU A 301 35.76 5.37 25.86
N SER A 302 36.06 4.80 24.69
CA SER A 302 37.37 4.84 24.05
C SER A 302 37.43 5.76 22.84
N ASN A 303 36.42 6.62 22.66
CA ASN A 303 36.25 7.48 21.48
C ASN A 303 36.07 6.68 20.14
N GLU A 304 35.60 5.44 20.21
CA GLU A 304 35.46 4.52 19.09
C GLU A 304 34.42 4.97 18.03
N ASN A 305 33.56 5.90 18.42
CA ASN A 305 32.52 6.41 17.52
C ASN A 305 32.86 7.80 16.93
N ILE A 306 34.01 8.39 17.28
CA ILE A 306 34.40 9.67 16.65
C ILE A 306 34.51 9.49 15.14
N GLY A 307 33.89 10.42 14.39
CA GLY A 307 33.84 10.39 12.94
C GLY A 307 32.70 9.61 12.36
N LYS A 308 31.94 8.85 13.15
CA LYS A 308 30.67 8.23 12.70
C LYS A 308 29.58 9.29 12.54
N ILE A 309 28.53 8.93 11.84
CA ILE A 309 27.36 9.80 11.63
C ILE A 309 26.36 9.56 12.76
N LYS A 310 25.84 10.64 13.33
CA LYS A 310 24.72 10.65 14.27
C LYS A 310 23.52 11.34 13.65
N VAL A 311 22.32 10.88 14.02
CA VAL A 311 21.04 11.47 13.58
C VAL A 311 20.20 11.84 14.79
N TYR A 312 19.48 12.97 14.70
CA TYR A 312 18.52 13.41 15.70
C TYR A 312 17.14 12.90 15.30
N THR A 313 16.66 11.85 15.97
CA THR A 313 15.48 11.08 15.56
C THR A 313 14.87 10.32 16.75
N TRP A 314 13.79 9.59 16.53
CA TRP A 314 13.28 8.63 17.51
C TRP A 314 14.36 7.60 17.88
N ARG A 315 14.54 7.38 19.19
CA ARG A 315 15.71 6.64 19.67
C ARG A 315 15.61 5.12 19.56
N GLY A 316 14.42 4.60 19.23
CA GLY A 316 14.25 3.16 18.98
C GLY A 316 13.82 2.34 20.21
N HIS A 317 13.69 1.06 20.00
CA HIS A 317 13.06 0.12 20.93
C HIS A 317 13.84 -0.10 22.24
N ASP A 318 15.14 0.10 22.24
CA ASP A 318 16.00 -0.15 23.42
C ASP A 318 15.69 0.78 24.58
N TYR A 319 14.97 1.86 24.33
CA TYR A 319 14.52 2.83 25.32
C TYR A 319 13.12 2.54 25.89
N ILE A 320 12.46 1.48 25.41
CA ILE A 320 11.10 1.10 25.81
C ILE A 320 11.17 -0.27 26.49
N GLN A 321 10.92 -0.33 27.80
CA GLN A 321 10.80 -1.57 28.54
C GLN A 321 9.34 -2.00 28.69
N ASN A 322 8.47 -1.03 28.90
CA ASN A 322 7.03 -1.21 28.96
C ASN A 322 6.32 -0.18 28.06
N PRO A 323 5.74 -0.58 26.93
CA PRO A 323 5.12 0.35 25.99
C PRO A 323 3.90 1.11 26.55
N PHE A 324 3.37 0.70 27.70
CA PHE A 324 2.26 1.40 28.37
C PHE A 324 2.73 2.48 29.35
N GLU A 325 4.04 2.57 29.62
CA GLU A 325 4.59 3.48 30.63
C GLU A 325 5.82 4.23 30.12
N ASP A 326 6.47 3.73 29.05
CA ASP A 326 7.72 4.27 28.55
C ASP A 326 7.54 4.89 27.15
N GLN A 327 8.37 5.88 26.88
CA GLN A 327 8.57 6.48 25.56
C GLN A 327 10.06 6.43 25.23
N ALA A 328 10.40 6.05 23.98
CA ALA A 328 11.78 6.18 23.52
C ALA A 328 12.19 7.65 23.48
N GLY A 329 11.26 8.51 23.07
CA GLY A 329 11.53 9.91 22.82
C GLY A 329 12.47 10.13 21.64
N VAL A 330 12.80 11.39 21.38
CA VAL A 330 13.72 11.81 20.30
C VAL A 330 15.04 12.28 20.89
N GLY A 331 16.11 11.99 20.20
CA GLY A 331 17.46 12.38 20.60
C GLY A 331 18.51 11.91 19.60
N TRP A 332 19.76 12.26 19.88
CA TRP A 332 20.89 11.82 19.07
C TRP A 332 21.18 10.33 19.27
N ILE A 333 21.28 9.60 18.16
CA ILE A 333 21.73 8.20 18.09
C ILE A 333 22.75 8.06 16.98
N LEU A 334 23.52 6.97 16.97
CA LEU A 334 24.34 6.61 15.81
C LEU A 334 23.42 6.26 14.65
N ALA A 335 23.68 6.82 13.46
CA ALA A 335 22.85 6.58 12.29
C ALA A 335 22.88 5.12 11.84
N GLU A 336 23.97 4.40 12.10
CA GLU A 336 24.11 2.97 11.88
C GLU A 336 23.23 2.10 12.80
N GLU A 337 22.57 2.71 13.78
CA GLU A 337 21.63 2.09 14.72
C GLU A 337 20.19 2.58 14.51
N TRP A 338 19.93 3.33 13.44
CA TRP A 338 18.63 3.93 13.17
C TRP A 338 17.49 2.89 13.08
N TRP A 339 16.33 3.22 13.69
CA TRP A 339 15.11 2.42 13.66
C TRP A 339 13.94 3.22 13.10
N PRO A 340 13.04 2.59 12.28
CA PRO A 340 11.75 3.17 11.97
C PRO A 340 10.83 3.12 13.19
N TYR A 341 9.87 4.03 13.27
CA TYR A 341 8.82 4.00 14.30
C TYR A 341 7.81 2.91 13.97
N GLN A 342 8.14 1.70 14.35
CA GLN A 342 7.37 0.47 14.13
C GLN A 342 7.53 -0.46 15.33
N ARG A 343 6.77 -1.57 15.36
CA ARG A 343 6.92 -2.60 16.39
C ARG A 343 8.26 -3.34 16.29
N PRO A 344 8.84 -3.74 17.40
CA PRO A 344 10.07 -4.55 17.38
C PRO A 344 9.87 -5.94 16.74
N THR A 345 8.63 -6.42 16.69
CA THR A 345 8.25 -7.70 16.08
C THR A 345 7.80 -7.58 14.62
N PHE A 346 7.65 -6.35 14.10
CA PHE A 346 7.28 -6.03 12.72
C PHE A 346 7.88 -4.69 12.31
N VAL A 347 9.21 -4.66 12.20
CA VAL A 347 9.99 -3.43 11.97
C VAL A 347 9.77 -2.84 10.58
N THR A 348 9.62 -3.69 9.57
CA THR A 348 9.23 -3.31 8.21
C THR A 348 8.53 -4.50 7.55
N PRO A 349 7.56 -4.25 6.68
CA PRO A 349 6.93 -5.33 5.91
C PRO A 349 7.97 -6.14 5.12
N ASN A 350 7.74 -7.45 5.00
CA ASN A 350 8.63 -8.39 4.31
C ASN A 350 8.45 -8.36 2.78
N PHE A 351 8.53 -7.16 2.21
CA PHE A 351 8.51 -6.88 0.76
C PHE A 351 9.13 -5.51 0.46
N ALA A 352 9.49 -5.31 -0.81
CA ALA A 352 10.16 -4.11 -1.31
C ALA A 352 9.42 -2.79 -0.99
N GLY A 353 10.16 -1.68 -0.95
CA GLY A 353 9.63 -0.34 -0.67
C GLY A 353 8.76 0.20 -1.80
N TYR A 354 9.32 0.33 -2.96
CA TYR A 354 8.75 1.02 -4.12
C TYR A 354 7.72 0.16 -4.88
N VAL A 355 6.50 0.67 -5.09
CA VAL A 355 5.88 1.90 -4.59
C VAL A 355 5.21 1.65 -3.24
N SER A 356 4.82 2.73 -2.49
CA SER A 356 4.07 2.59 -1.25
C SER A 356 2.71 1.93 -1.50
N GLY A 357 2.50 0.76 -0.90
CA GLY A 357 1.22 0.06 -0.98
C GLY A 357 0.08 0.86 -0.35
N HIS A 358 0.33 1.47 0.82
CA HIS A 358 -0.65 2.32 1.50
C HIS A 358 -1.10 3.50 0.64
N SER A 359 -0.17 4.19 -0.01
CA SER A 359 -0.49 5.32 -0.90
C SER A 359 -1.32 4.87 -2.10
N THR A 360 -0.98 3.70 -2.70
CA THR A 360 -1.72 3.13 -3.82
C THR A 360 -3.14 2.72 -3.43
N TYR A 361 -3.29 1.94 -2.34
CA TYR A 361 -4.61 1.52 -1.85
C TYR A 361 -5.48 2.71 -1.46
N SER A 362 -4.91 3.63 -0.68
CA SER A 362 -5.68 4.74 -0.13
C SER A 362 -6.17 5.69 -1.20
N ARG A 363 -5.31 6.02 -2.17
CA ARG A 363 -5.75 6.87 -3.27
C ARG A 363 -6.77 6.15 -4.15
N ALA A 364 -6.59 4.88 -4.46
CA ALA A 364 -7.56 4.11 -5.23
C ALA A 364 -8.93 4.05 -4.54
N ALA A 365 -8.94 3.85 -3.22
CA ALA A 365 -10.17 3.87 -2.43
C ALA A 365 -10.84 5.25 -2.44
N ALA A 366 -10.08 6.33 -2.24
CA ALA A 366 -10.60 7.70 -2.21
C ALA A 366 -11.26 8.10 -3.54
N GLU A 367 -10.63 7.75 -4.68
CA GLU A 367 -11.21 7.97 -6.01
C GLU A 367 -12.48 7.15 -6.21
N SER A 368 -12.44 5.87 -5.83
CA SER A 368 -13.61 4.98 -5.93
C SER A 368 -14.78 5.49 -5.07
N LEU A 369 -14.53 5.91 -3.83
CA LEU A 369 -15.55 6.50 -2.95
C LEU A 369 -16.11 7.79 -3.52
N THR A 370 -15.28 8.66 -4.07
CA THR A 370 -15.69 9.90 -4.74
C THR A 370 -16.68 9.60 -5.87
N LEU A 371 -16.35 8.64 -6.73
CA LEU A 371 -17.21 8.23 -7.84
C LEU A 371 -18.46 7.52 -7.35
N PHE A 372 -18.36 6.64 -6.35
CA PHE A 372 -19.45 5.85 -5.84
C PHE A 372 -20.52 6.70 -5.14
N THR A 373 -20.08 7.67 -4.28
CA THR A 373 -20.99 8.56 -3.56
C THR A 373 -21.42 9.77 -4.39
N GLY A 374 -20.69 10.08 -5.48
CA GLY A 374 -20.88 11.28 -6.30
C GLY A 374 -20.41 12.56 -5.60
N SER A 375 -19.61 12.44 -4.54
CA SER A 375 -19.04 13.55 -3.79
C SER A 375 -17.61 13.21 -3.35
N PRO A 376 -16.64 14.14 -3.41
CA PRO A 376 -15.31 13.91 -2.88
C PRO A 376 -15.27 13.99 -1.34
N TYR A 377 -16.34 14.47 -0.70
CA TYR A 377 -16.39 14.77 0.72
C TYR A 377 -17.08 13.70 1.52
N PHE A 378 -16.60 13.47 2.73
CA PHE A 378 -17.33 12.67 3.73
C PHE A 378 -18.75 13.22 3.95
N PRO A 379 -19.73 12.38 4.33
CA PRO A 379 -21.08 12.85 4.64
C PRO A 379 -21.05 13.95 5.71
N GLY A 380 -21.70 15.09 5.43
CA GLY A 380 -21.62 16.27 6.28
C GLY A 380 -20.29 17.04 6.21
N GLY A 381 -19.38 16.65 5.34
CA GLY A 381 -18.09 17.30 5.10
C GLY A 381 -17.05 17.00 6.17
N MET A 382 -17.20 15.91 6.96
CA MET A 382 -16.19 15.49 7.93
C MET A 382 -16.31 13.99 8.27
N GLY A 383 -15.22 13.25 8.05
CA GLY A 383 -14.95 11.97 8.69
C GLY A 383 -14.09 12.21 9.94
N GLU A 384 -14.24 11.38 10.97
CA GLU A 384 -13.51 11.52 12.23
C GLU A 384 -13.17 10.17 12.84
N TYR A 385 -11.97 10.07 13.40
CA TYR A 385 -11.56 9.00 14.30
C TYR A 385 -10.92 9.61 15.55
N ILE A 386 -11.17 9.07 16.73
CA ILE A 386 -10.65 9.61 18.00
C ILE A 386 -9.67 8.60 18.60
N ALA A 387 -8.39 8.94 18.59
CA ALA A 387 -7.35 8.26 19.35
C ALA A 387 -7.34 8.81 20.78
N ARG A 388 -7.68 7.96 21.76
CA ARG A 388 -7.83 8.37 23.17
C ARG A 388 -6.49 8.54 23.85
N GLU A 389 -6.42 9.54 24.75
CA GLU A 389 -5.30 9.79 25.63
C GLU A 389 -4.87 8.52 26.36
N ASN A 390 -3.57 8.16 26.26
CA ASN A 390 -2.92 7.01 26.90
C ASN A 390 -3.58 5.63 26.69
N GLU A 391 -4.46 5.51 25.68
CA GLU A 391 -5.15 4.26 25.36
C GLU A 391 -4.90 3.78 23.93
N PHE A 392 -4.43 4.67 23.06
CA PHE A 392 -4.35 4.37 21.62
C PHE A 392 -3.00 3.82 21.18
N LEU A 393 -1.88 4.44 21.57
CA LEU A 393 -0.56 4.00 21.12
C LEU A 393 -0.19 2.66 21.76
N VAL A 394 0.40 1.79 20.94
CA VAL A 394 0.82 0.43 21.34
C VAL A 394 2.32 0.20 21.16
N PHE A 395 3.03 1.12 20.45
CA PHE A 395 4.48 1.03 20.33
C PHE A 395 5.19 1.67 21.54
N GLU A 396 4.60 2.71 22.09
CA GLU A 396 5.05 3.40 23.29
C GLU A 396 3.88 4.16 23.95
N GLU A 397 4.08 4.71 25.15
CA GLU A 397 3.04 5.43 25.90
C GLU A 397 2.50 6.64 25.12
N GLY A 398 1.17 6.81 25.14
CA GLY A 398 0.50 7.98 24.58
C GLY A 398 -0.81 7.70 23.83
N PRO A 399 -1.35 8.70 23.13
CA PRO A 399 -0.92 10.11 23.09
C PRO A 399 -1.21 10.83 24.40
N SER A 400 -0.62 12.02 24.64
CA SER A 400 -0.77 12.78 25.89
C SER A 400 -2.11 13.52 26.02
N GLN A 401 -2.95 13.48 25.00
CA GLN A 401 -4.29 14.01 24.93
C GLN A 401 -5.09 13.29 23.83
N ASP A 402 -6.42 13.40 23.84
CA ASP A 402 -7.25 12.89 22.72
C ASP A 402 -6.82 13.55 21.40
N ILE A 403 -6.53 12.74 20.39
CA ILE A 403 -6.21 13.18 19.03
C ILE A 403 -7.36 12.81 18.11
N LYS A 404 -7.98 13.79 17.47
CA LYS A 404 -9.03 13.54 16.49
C LYS A 404 -8.45 13.61 15.09
N LEU A 405 -8.35 12.48 14.43
CA LEU A 405 -8.06 12.44 13.00
C LEU A 405 -9.32 12.85 12.26
N GLN A 406 -9.27 13.97 11.54
CA GLN A 406 -10.42 14.57 10.86
C GLN A 406 -10.11 14.82 9.40
N TRP A 407 -11.05 14.49 8.53
CA TRP A 407 -10.90 14.61 7.07
C TRP A 407 -12.15 15.23 6.47
N ALA A 408 -12.01 16.28 5.66
CA ALA A 408 -13.13 16.83 4.91
C ALA A 408 -13.47 15.95 3.70
N SER A 409 -12.44 15.51 2.98
CA SER A 409 -12.56 14.67 1.78
C SER A 409 -11.94 13.29 1.97
N TYR A 410 -12.33 12.33 1.09
CA TYR A 410 -11.70 11.00 1.07
C TYR A 410 -10.21 11.10 0.68
N ARG A 411 -9.86 12.07 -0.14
CA ARG A 411 -8.46 12.34 -0.50
C ARG A 411 -7.64 12.83 0.68
N ASP A 412 -8.21 13.63 1.60
CA ASP A 412 -7.49 14.06 2.81
C ASP A 412 -7.11 12.85 3.67
N ALA A 413 -8.01 11.87 3.81
CA ALA A 413 -7.70 10.62 4.51
C ALA A 413 -6.61 9.80 3.79
N SER A 414 -6.66 9.76 2.45
CA SER A 414 -5.64 9.10 1.63
C SER A 414 -4.27 9.77 1.77
N ASP A 415 -4.22 11.09 1.70
CA ASP A 415 -2.96 11.85 1.82
C ASP A 415 -2.38 11.72 3.22
N GLN A 416 -3.22 11.74 4.26
CA GLN A 416 -2.80 11.49 5.63
C GLN A 416 -2.22 10.07 5.79
N CYS A 417 -2.87 9.05 5.21
CA CYS A 417 -2.35 7.68 5.18
C CYS A 417 -0.96 7.63 4.53
N SER A 418 -0.78 8.30 3.43
CA SER A 418 0.49 8.38 2.70
C SER A 418 1.60 8.98 3.57
N LEU A 419 1.36 10.14 4.17
CA LEU A 419 2.32 10.83 5.04
C LEU A 419 2.68 9.99 6.28
N SER A 420 1.74 9.23 6.82
CA SER A 420 1.95 8.36 7.98
C SER A 420 3.08 7.36 7.77
N ARG A 421 3.32 6.95 6.51
CA ARG A 421 4.36 5.96 6.18
C ARG A 421 5.77 6.55 6.25
N ILE A 422 5.88 7.85 5.97
CA ILE A 422 7.16 8.57 6.09
C ILE A 422 7.50 8.76 7.56
N TRP A 423 6.55 9.23 8.39
CA TRP A 423 6.74 9.33 9.85
C TRP A 423 6.94 7.96 10.51
N GLY A 424 6.26 6.93 10.02
CA GLY A 424 6.49 5.54 10.45
C GLY A 424 7.83 4.97 10.02
N GLY A 425 8.61 5.68 9.20
CA GLY A 425 9.98 5.32 8.83
C GLY A 425 10.12 4.17 7.84
N ILE A 426 9.08 3.81 7.08
CA ILE A 426 9.09 2.63 6.19
C ILE A 426 8.99 2.93 4.70
N HIS A 427 8.73 4.18 4.35
CA HIS A 427 8.72 4.66 2.96
C HIS A 427 9.31 6.07 2.87
N PRO A 428 10.22 6.37 1.94
CA PRO A 428 10.58 7.72 1.53
C PRO A 428 9.52 8.32 0.60
N TYR A 429 9.60 9.61 0.31
CA TYR A 429 8.68 10.28 -0.61
C TYR A 429 8.72 9.72 -2.04
N ILE A 430 9.85 9.17 -2.45
CA ILE A 430 9.97 8.52 -3.78
C ILE A 430 9.13 7.25 -3.91
N ASP A 431 8.75 6.62 -2.80
CA ASP A 431 7.80 5.51 -2.80
C ASP A 431 6.35 5.99 -2.76
N ASP A 432 6.11 7.13 -2.10
CA ASP A 432 4.78 7.66 -1.82
C ASP A 432 4.13 8.29 -3.06
N MET A 433 4.76 9.28 -3.66
CA MET A 433 4.15 10.04 -4.76
C MET A 433 3.75 9.17 -5.95
N PRO A 434 4.60 8.27 -6.47
CA PRO A 434 4.18 7.36 -7.53
C PRO A 434 3.01 6.45 -7.11
N GLY A 435 2.95 6.05 -5.83
CA GLY A 435 1.82 5.30 -5.28
C GLY A 435 0.51 6.08 -5.34
N ARG A 436 0.53 7.39 -5.04
CA ARG A 436 -0.65 8.27 -5.17
C ARG A 436 -1.11 8.38 -6.62
N PHE A 437 -0.19 8.62 -7.57
CA PHE A 437 -0.53 8.70 -8.99
C PHE A 437 -1.15 7.41 -9.51
N ILE A 438 -0.52 6.28 -9.22
CA ILE A 438 -1.02 4.97 -9.65
C ILE A 438 -2.38 4.69 -9.01
N GLY A 439 -2.52 4.95 -7.71
CA GLY A 439 -3.77 4.76 -7.00
C GLY A 439 -4.93 5.55 -7.63
N SER A 440 -4.68 6.79 -8.07
CA SER A 440 -5.72 7.60 -8.73
C SER A 440 -6.22 6.96 -10.03
N ILE A 441 -5.32 6.39 -10.83
CA ILE A 441 -5.67 5.73 -12.09
C ILE A 441 -6.44 4.42 -11.80
N VAL A 442 -5.86 3.55 -10.98
CA VAL A 442 -6.45 2.25 -10.62
C VAL A 442 -7.83 2.40 -10.01
N GLY A 443 -8.00 3.39 -9.10
CA GLY A 443 -9.29 3.65 -8.47
C GLY A 443 -10.40 3.98 -9.45
N VAL A 444 -10.10 4.79 -10.46
CA VAL A 444 -11.06 5.18 -11.50
C VAL A 444 -11.35 4.03 -12.47
N GLU A 445 -10.33 3.31 -12.93
CA GLU A 445 -10.49 2.20 -13.88
C GLU A 445 -11.30 1.05 -13.28
N SER A 446 -10.92 0.60 -12.08
CA SER A 446 -11.59 -0.50 -11.39
C SER A 446 -13.01 -0.10 -10.97
N PHE A 447 -13.23 1.17 -10.56
CA PHE A 447 -14.58 1.68 -10.32
C PHE A 447 -15.45 1.59 -11.57
N ASN A 448 -14.98 2.12 -12.70
CA ASN A 448 -15.74 2.13 -13.95
C ASN A 448 -16.07 0.70 -14.43
N TYR A 449 -15.12 -0.22 -14.29
CA TYR A 449 -15.36 -1.63 -14.60
C TYR A 449 -16.44 -2.24 -13.70
N GLY A 450 -16.36 -2.02 -12.39
CA GLY A 450 -17.36 -2.51 -11.42
C GLY A 450 -18.74 -1.86 -11.61
N ALA A 451 -18.79 -0.55 -11.86
CA ALA A 451 -20.01 0.21 -12.09
C ALA A 451 -20.80 -0.28 -13.32
N ALA A 452 -20.09 -0.67 -14.38
CA ALA A 452 -20.72 -1.19 -15.60
C ALA A 452 -21.62 -2.42 -15.36
N TYR A 453 -21.39 -3.20 -14.31
CA TYR A 453 -22.25 -4.31 -13.92
C TYR A 453 -23.61 -3.85 -13.39
N PHE A 454 -23.72 -2.62 -12.90
CA PHE A 454 -24.91 -2.07 -12.26
C PHE A 454 -25.63 -1.03 -13.14
N GLU A 455 -24.94 -0.44 -14.10
CA GLU A 455 -25.48 0.56 -15.03
C GLU A 455 -26.21 -0.09 -16.21
N SER A 456 -25.86 -1.31 -16.54
CA SER A 456 -26.62 -2.05 -17.53
C SER A 456 -28.03 -2.29 -16.97
N THR A 457 -29.01 -1.46 -17.36
CA THR A 457 -30.38 -1.97 -17.51
C THR A 457 -30.26 -3.36 -18.15
N LEU A 458 -31.03 -4.33 -17.71
CA LEU A 458 -31.16 -5.66 -18.31
C LEU A 458 -31.57 -5.63 -19.82
N SER A 459 -31.10 -4.66 -20.57
CA SER A 459 -30.88 -4.80 -21.99
C SER A 459 -29.63 -5.65 -22.09
N THR A 460 -29.79 -6.92 -22.40
CA THR A 460 -28.79 -7.70 -23.08
C THR A 460 -28.01 -6.75 -24.00
N ILE A 461 -26.87 -6.23 -23.53
CA ILE A 461 -25.78 -5.99 -24.45
C ILE A 461 -25.49 -7.40 -24.91
N ASP A 462 -26.03 -7.73 -26.09
CA ASP A 462 -25.49 -8.78 -26.90
C ASP A 462 -24.01 -8.39 -27.15
N LEU A 463 -23.13 -8.69 -26.21
CA LEU A 463 -21.87 -9.22 -26.60
C LEU A 463 -22.27 -10.40 -27.47
N GLU A 464 -22.19 -10.24 -28.75
CA GLU A 464 -22.31 -11.32 -29.73
C GLU A 464 -21.10 -12.27 -29.60
N LEU A 465 -20.87 -12.75 -28.40
CA LEU A 465 -20.28 -14.07 -28.23
C LEU A 465 -21.38 -15.04 -28.69
N PRO A 466 -21.14 -15.86 -29.66
CA PRO A 466 -22.12 -16.86 -30.08
C PRO A 466 -22.51 -17.61 -28.82
N LYS A 467 -23.80 -17.47 -28.40
CA LYS A 467 -24.28 -18.09 -27.15
C LYS A 467 -24.21 -19.60 -27.33
N LEU A 468 -23.07 -20.16 -26.90
CA LEU A 468 -22.89 -21.59 -26.86
C LEU A 468 -24.03 -22.20 -26.03
N LYS A 469 -24.76 -23.14 -26.56
CA LYS A 469 -25.90 -23.80 -25.87
C LYS A 469 -25.74 -25.31 -25.93
N LEU A 470 -26.07 -25.96 -24.83
CA LEU A 470 -26.33 -27.41 -24.82
C LEU A 470 -27.57 -27.72 -25.64
N ALA A 471 -27.43 -28.67 -26.56
CA ALA A 471 -28.56 -29.12 -27.38
C ALA A 471 -29.58 -29.90 -26.54
N SER A 472 -29.13 -30.65 -25.55
CA SER A 472 -29.95 -31.39 -24.59
C SER A 472 -29.34 -31.53 -23.22
N ASN A 473 -30.15 -31.49 -22.17
CA ASN A 473 -29.77 -31.80 -20.78
C ASN A 473 -31.07 -32.09 -20.00
N PRO A 474 -31.26 -33.26 -19.43
CA PRO A 474 -30.36 -34.40 -19.32
C PRO A 474 -30.05 -35.16 -20.61
N ILE A 475 -28.98 -35.95 -20.61
CA ILE A 475 -28.57 -36.86 -21.65
C ILE A 475 -28.61 -38.32 -21.16
N TYR A 476 -28.61 -39.28 -22.08
CA TYR A 476 -28.41 -40.69 -21.76
C TYR A 476 -26.94 -41.07 -21.75
N SER A 477 -26.59 -42.16 -21.08
CA SER A 477 -25.20 -42.55 -20.77
C SER A 477 -24.29 -42.78 -21.99
N ASP A 478 -24.83 -43.05 -23.15
CA ASP A 478 -24.17 -43.27 -24.45
C ASP A 478 -24.45 -42.14 -25.46
N GLN A 479 -25.23 -41.14 -25.09
CA GLN A 479 -25.59 -40.01 -25.93
C GLN A 479 -24.42 -38.99 -25.96
N LEU A 480 -24.09 -38.48 -27.17
CA LEU A 480 -23.14 -37.39 -27.35
C LEU A 480 -23.62 -36.11 -26.66
N ILE A 481 -22.70 -35.37 -26.07
CA ILE A 481 -22.98 -34.02 -25.59
C ILE A 481 -22.82 -33.08 -26.76
N GLU A 482 -23.87 -32.41 -27.17
CA GLU A 482 -23.83 -31.48 -28.29
C GLU A 482 -23.94 -30.03 -27.85
N ILE A 483 -23.01 -29.22 -28.35
CA ILE A 483 -22.97 -27.77 -28.16
C ILE A 483 -23.28 -27.10 -29.49
N ILE A 484 -24.28 -26.24 -29.51
CA ILE A 484 -24.67 -25.44 -30.67
C ILE A 484 -24.11 -24.01 -30.58
N ASN A 485 -23.99 -23.37 -31.74
CA ASN A 485 -23.39 -22.05 -31.93
C ASN A 485 -21.87 -22.03 -31.68
N THR A 486 -21.17 -23.13 -31.93
CA THR A 486 -19.71 -23.21 -31.86
C THR A 486 -19.08 -22.72 -33.18
N ASN A 487 -17.83 -22.25 -33.13
CA ASN A 487 -17.05 -21.86 -34.30
C ASN A 487 -15.91 -22.85 -34.64
N GLY A 488 -15.78 -23.92 -33.84
CA GLY A 488 -14.80 -24.99 -34.04
C GLY A 488 -13.45 -24.79 -33.36
N ASN A 489 -13.24 -23.64 -32.75
CA ASN A 489 -11.98 -23.32 -32.02
C ASN A 489 -12.11 -23.52 -30.50
N GLU A 490 -13.31 -23.86 -30.02
CA GLU A 490 -13.55 -24.04 -28.59
C GLU A 490 -12.87 -25.29 -28.04
N ILE A 491 -12.23 -25.15 -26.90
CA ILE A 491 -11.64 -26.26 -26.15
C ILE A 491 -12.60 -26.68 -25.04
N PHE A 492 -13.01 -27.95 -25.05
CA PHE A 492 -13.89 -28.50 -24.04
C PHE A 492 -13.17 -29.50 -23.15
N LYS A 493 -13.50 -29.47 -21.85
CA LYS A 493 -13.03 -30.42 -20.84
C LYS A 493 -14.22 -30.92 -20.04
N LEU A 494 -14.34 -32.24 -19.85
CA LEU A 494 -15.41 -32.87 -19.08
C LEU A 494 -14.84 -33.40 -17.76
N TYR A 495 -15.53 -33.12 -16.65
CA TYR A 495 -15.15 -33.57 -15.32
C TYR A 495 -16.33 -34.28 -14.63
N ASN A 496 -16.00 -35.24 -13.78
CA ASN A 496 -16.98 -35.78 -12.81
C ASN A 496 -17.07 -34.86 -11.59
N ILE A 497 -18.00 -35.14 -10.67
CA ILE A 497 -18.20 -34.34 -9.45
C ILE A 497 -17.02 -34.37 -8.47
N SER A 498 -16.10 -35.33 -8.61
CA SER A 498 -14.86 -35.42 -7.82
C SER A 498 -13.72 -34.61 -8.44
N GLY A 499 -13.98 -33.85 -9.54
CA GLY A 499 -12.97 -33.05 -10.23
C GLY A 499 -12.05 -33.86 -11.16
N GLN A 500 -12.27 -35.14 -11.32
CA GLN A 500 -11.47 -35.99 -12.22
C GLN A 500 -11.88 -35.72 -13.68
N GLN A 501 -10.91 -35.43 -14.53
CA GLN A 501 -11.14 -35.19 -15.94
C GLN A 501 -11.45 -36.49 -16.69
N ILE A 502 -12.53 -36.46 -17.47
CA ILE A 502 -12.94 -37.55 -18.37
C ILE A 502 -12.33 -37.29 -19.73
N LYS A 503 -11.76 -38.33 -20.33
CA LYS A 503 -11.19 -38.24 -21.67
C LYS A 503 -12.35 -38.10 -22.70
N ILE A 504 -12.27 -37.04 -23.51
CA ILE A 504 -13.22 -36.75 -24.58
C ILE A 504 -12.50 -36.52 -25.90
N ASN A 505 -13.23 -36.68 -27.00
CA ASN A 505 -12.84 -36.17 -28.32
C ASN A 505 -13.95 -35.21 -28.80
N THR A 506 -13.63 -34.27 -29.68
CA THR A 506 -14.56 -33.31 -30.24
C THR A 506 -14.64 -33.45 -31.74
N SER A 507 -15.84 -33.29 -32.29
CA SER A 507 -16.09 -33.21 -33.72
C SER A 507 -16.93 -31.99 -34.03
N TYR A 508 -16.48 -31.13 -34.93
CA TYR A 508 -17.17 -29.90 -35.32
C TYR A 508 -17.83 -30.04 -36.68
N ASN A 509 -19.09 -29.62 -36.80
CA ASN A 509 -19.82 -29.56 -38.05
C ASN A 509 -20.92 -28.49 -38.00
N GLN A 510 -20.95 -27.56 -38.96
CA GLN A 510 -22.04 -26.57 -39.15
C GLN A 510 -22.48 -25.86 -37.86
N HIS A 511 -21.57 -25.15 -37.19
CA HIS A 511 -21.83 -24.42 -35.94
C HIS A 511 -22.24 -25.30 -34.75
N ARG A 512 -21.91 -26.59 -34.79
CA ARG A 512 -22.18 -27.56 -33.73
C ARG A 512 -20.92 -28.37 -33.42
N THR A 513 -20.62 -28.50 -32.14
CA THR A 513 -19.57 -29.38 -31.64
C THR A 513 -20.17 -30.55 -30.89
N SER A 514 -19.88 -31.76 -31.37
CA SER A 514 -20.25 -33.00 -30.70
C SER A 514 -19.08 -33.47 -29.83
N ILE A 515 -19.32 -33.67 -28.55
CA ILE A 515 -18.35 -34.19 -27.59
C ILE A 515 -18.59 -35.68 -27.47
N ILE A 516 -17.57 -36.42 -27.89
CA ILE A 516 -17.55 -37.88 -27.93
C ILE A 516 -16.85 -38.35 -26.65
N HIS A 517 -17.52 -39.14 -25.85
CA HIS A 517 -17.03 -39.72 -24.61
C HIS A 517 -17.28 -41.23 -24.57
N GLN A 518 -16.58 -41.92 -23.69
CA GLN A 518 -16.93 -43.27 -23.31
C GLN A 518 -18.26 -43.25 -22.56
N ARG A 519 -18.96 -44.38 -22.48
CA ARG A 519 -20.23 -44.51 -21.74
C ARG A 519 -20.05 -43.93 -20.31
N LEU A 520 -20.85 -42.89 -19.99
CA LEU A 520 -20.87 -42.23 -18.70
C LEU A 520 -21.82 -42.98 -17.75
N ASN A 521 -21.46 -43.07 -16.48
CA ASN A 521 -22.39 -43.54 -15.46
C ASN A 521 -23.48 -42.50 -15.18
N SER A 522 -24.65 -42.93 -14.72
CA SER A 522 -25.66 -41.97 -14.26
C SER A 522 -25.09 -41.06 -13.16
N GLY A 523 -25.30 -39.77 -13.28
CA GLY A 523 -24.73 -38.80 -12.35
C GLY A 523 -24.62 -37.40 -12.95
N ILE A 524 -23.90 -36.54 -12.23
CA ILE A 524 -23.64 -35.16 -12.61
C ILE A 524 -22.20 -35.02 -13.09
N TYR A 525 -22.03 -34.30 -14.19
CA TYR A 525 -20.76 -33.95 -14.80
C TYR A 525 -20.69 -32.46 -15.05
N LEU A 526 -19.48 -31.91 -15.12
CA LEU A 526 -19.22 -30.51 -15.47
C LEU A 526 -18.48 -30.47 -16.80
N LEU A 527 -19.10 -29.87 -17.80
CA LEU A 527 -18.49 -29.57 -19.09
C LEU A 527 -18.03 -28.13 -19.09
N LYS A 528 -16.72 -27.90 -19.20
CA LYS A 528 -16.09 -26.58 -19.18
C LYS A 528 -15.56 -26.23 -20.56
N SER A 529 -15.88 -25.02 -21.05
CA SER A 529 -15.18 -24.33 -22.13
C SER A 529 -14.33 -23.18 -21.57
N GLN A 530 -13.69 -22.39 -22.42
CA GLN A 530 -12.92 -21.21 -21.99
C GLN A 530 -13.78 -20.18 -21.22
N HIS A 531 -15.08 -20.06 -21.54
CA HIS A 531 -15.94 -19.00 -21.01
C HIS A 531 -17.17 -19.50 -20.26
N ILE A 532 -17.55 -20.77 -20.39
CA ILE A 532 -18.80 -21.31 -19.84
C ILE A 532 -18.57 -22.68 -19.22
N THR A 533 -19.28 -22.95 -18.13
CA THR A 533 -19.35 -24.28 -17.51
C THR A 533 -20.80 -24.72 -17.46
N TRP A 534 -21.08 -25.89 -18.03
CA TRP A 534 -22.40 -26.53 -17.97
C TRP A 534 -22.41 -27.70 -16.99
N LYS A 535 -23.48 -27.79 -16.26
CA LYS A 535 -23.82 -28.97 -15.47
C LYS A 535 -24.57 -29.95 -16.35
N ILE A 536 -24.00 -31.13 -16.61
CA ILE A 536 -24.61 -32.18 -17.42
C ILE A 536 -25.20 -33.23 -16.49
N LEU A 537 -26.48 -33.53 -16.66
CA LEU A 537 -27.13 -34.64 -15.95
C LEU A 537 -27.21 -35.85 -16.90
N VAL A 538 -26.56 -36.97 -16.48
CA VAL A 538 -26.59 -38.24 -17.21
C VAL A 538 -27.57 -39.17 -16.50
N ARG A 539 -28.55 -39.75 -17.28
CA ARG A 539 -29.56 -40.69 -16.83
C ARG A 539 -29.28 -42.12 -17.30
#